data_bbe9a6e98b381088b23fa6e0a0fc6e8b
#
_entry.id   bbe9a6e98b381088b23fa6e0a0fc6e8b
#
_cell.length_a   1.000
_cell.length_b   1.000
_cell.length_c   1.000
_cell.angle_alpha   90.00
_cell.angle_beta   90.00
_cell.angle_gamma   90.00
#
_symmetry.space_group_name_H-M   'P 1'
#
loop_
_entity.id
_entity.type
_entity.pdbx_description
1 polymer ?
#
loop_
_entity_poly.entity_id
_entity_poly.type
_entity_poly.pdbx_seq_one_letter_code
_entity_poly.pdbx_strand_id
1 'polypeptide(L)'
;MKRIIFIILAVAAIMAGSVSCQKDNVISGDPIVPQGEVTREFLSQIRVGKDGGFQYWYQDSPALKELKAFVATVTDPNCKGYVPPQDRVATFDVDGTLLCETAPYYFNWMLFFHRYLHDSTFTPPEKDRQWASQAEAYVLANRKSDKNWGLKQQELQAIGFRGMTDVEFSAYVSNFINNESVVGLSNLKWGTALYWPMIEVVSYLVANDFVVFLCTGVDRDVCRVIAEGIYDIPKYHMIASDVNYVLENQPEWVEMISSEDYEYTPGEEVQRGDFMQLSTAINKIIKMRRELGQKPILSWGNSSGDYPMFHYTNIDNKYPHISFCLLCDDMKRELGNEDKAKNCKTDCEKNGWIPVSMRDEWWTIYGPQVERN
;
A
#
# COMPACT_ATOMS: atom_id res chain seq x y z
N MET A 1 -79.01 12.81 -43.65
CA MET A 1 -77.97 13.71 -43.08
C MET A 1 -77.33 13.01 -41.89
N LYS A 2 -76.20 12.36 -42.13
CA LYS A 2 -75.41 11.69 -41.06
C LYS A 2 -74.10 12.46 -40.94
N ARG A 3 -73.87 13.06 -39.78
CA ARG A 3 -72.58 13.71 -39.42
C ARG A 3 -71.60 12.65 -38.96
N ILE A 4 -70.46 12.55 -39.63
CA ILE A 4 -69.32 11.70 -39.25
C ILE A 4 -68.40 12.55 -38.35
N ILE A 5 -68.20 12.11 -37.13
CA ILE A 5 -67.31 12.72 -36.20
C ILE A 5 -65.94 11.97 -36.32
N PHE A 6 -64.90 12.69 -36.74
CA PHE A 6 -63.53 12.20 -36.71
C PHE A 6 -62.95 12.35 -35.30
N ILE A 7 -62.57 11.24 -34.68
CA ILE A 7 -61.80 11.20 -33.42
C ILE A 7 -60.35 11.14 -33.83
N ILE A 8 -59.60 12.19 -33.56
CA ILE A 8 -58.15 12.21 -33.69
C ILE A 8 -57.59 11.63 -32.41
N LEU A 9 -56.99 10.42 -32.45
CA LEU A 9 -56.17 9.84 -31.37
C LEU A 9 -54.77 10.46 -31.45
N ALA A 10 -54.44 11.32 -30.50
CA ALA A 10 -53.10 11.77 -30.30
C ALA A 10 -52.33 10.69 -29.50
N VAL A 11 -51.41 10.01 -30.16
CA VAL A 11 -50.46 9.11 -29.50
C VAL A 11 -49.34 9.95 -28.89
N ALA A 12 -49.39 10.14 -27.58
CA ALA A 12 -48.29 10.72 -26.83
C ALA A 12 -47.19 9.66 -26.65
N ALA A 13 -46.10 9.80 -27.41
CA ALA A 13 -44.87 9.03 -27.16
C ALA A 13 -44.21 9.52 -25.90
N ILE A 14 -44.32 8.73 -24.83
CA ILE A 14 -43.54 8.94 -23.61
C ILE A 14 -42.11 8.48 -23.91
N MET A 15 -41.22 9.41 -24.19
CA MET A 15 -39.78 9.17 -24.14
C MET A 15 -39.41 8.99 -22.65
N ALA A 16 -39.22 7.75 -22.25
CA ALA A 16 -38.54 7.44 -21.00
C ALA A 16 -37.07 7.81 -21.17
N GLY A 17 -36.73 9.05 -20.87
CA GLY A 17 -35.37 9.46 -20.64
C GLY A 17 -34.85 8.73 -19.41
N SER A 18 -33.89 7.82 -19.61
CA SER A 18 -33.10 7.28 -18.54
C SER A 18 -32.33 8.44 -17.90
N VAL A 19 -32.87 8.98 -16.81
CA VAL A 19 -32.10 9.85 -15.90
C VAL A 19 -31.07 8.96 -15.24
N SER A 20 -29.87 8.94 -15.80
CA SER A 20 -28.70 8.48 -15.08
C SER A 20 -28.56 9.40 -13.87
N CYS A 21 -28.91 8.91 -12.68
CA CYS A 21 -28.52 9.54 -11.44
C CYS A 21 -27.00 9.45 -11.34
N GLN A 22 -26.28 10.41 -11.93
CA GLN A 22 -24.96 10.75 -11.44
C GLN A 22 -25.18 11.22 -9.99
N LYS A 23 -24.73 10.42 -9.05
CA LYS A 23 -24.57 10.89 -7.67
C LYS A 23 -23.57 12.03 -7.73
N ASP A 24 -24.00 13.23 -7.41
CA ASP A 24 -23.11 14.37 -7.18
C ASP A 24 -22.33 14.04 -5.89
N ASN A 25 -21.19 13.36 -6.06
CA ASN A 25 -20.30 13.05 -4.95
C ASN A 25 -19.69 14.37 -4.45
N VAL A 26 -20.00 14.76 -3.22
CA VAL A 26 -19.53 16.01 -2.61
C VAL A 26 -18.21 15.76 -1.92
N ILE A 27 -17.22 16.60 -2.19
CA ILE A 27 -15.94 16.68 -1.47
C ILE A 27 -15.95 17.87 -0.53
N SER A 28 -15.07 17.88 0.49
CA SER A 28 -14.97 19.01 1.43
C SER A 28 -14.09 20.12 0.87
N GLY A 29 -14.68 21.04 0.12
CA GLY A 29 -13.96 22.13 -0.54
C GLY A 29 -13.35 21.68 -1.88
N ASP A 30 -12.65 22.61 -2.56
CA ASP A 30 -11.91 22.28 -3.77
C ASP A 30 -10.62 21.53 -3.40
N PRO A 31 -10.41 20.31 -3.95
CA PRO A 31 -9.22 19.53 -3.64
C PRO A 31 -7.97 20.23 -4.18
N ILE A 32 -6.91 20.21 -3.39
CA ILE A 32 -5.63 20.80 -3.79
C ILE A 32 -4.96 19.86 -4.80
N VAL A 33 -4.73 20.37 -6.00
CA VAL A 33 -4.04 19.66 -7.08
C VAL A 33 -2.88 20.51 -7.57
N PRO A 34 -1.67 19.96 -7.74
CA PRO A 34 -0.55 20.71 -8.29
C PRO A 34 -0.80 21.07 -9.75
N GLN A 35 -0.36 22.27 -10.19
CA GLN A 35 -0.49 22.72 -11.58
C GLN A 35 0.53 22.11 -12.54
N GLY A 36 1.38 21.19 -12.07
CA GLY A 36 2.45 20.55 -12.83
C GLY A 36 2.65 19.10 -12.43
N GLU A 37 3.88 18.61 -12.62
CA GLU A 37 4.26 17.27 -12.19
C GLU A 37 4.06 17.11 -10.68
N VAL A 38 3.48 15.98 -10.28
CA VAL A 38 3.33 15.61 -8.87
C VAL A 38 4.70 15.28 -8.30
N THR A 39 5.05 15.93 -7.20
CA THR A 39 6.33 15.73 -6.51
C THR A 39 6.14 15.11 -5.14
N ARG A 40 7.17 14.50 -4.59
CA ARG A 40 7.15 14.02 -3.20
C ARG A 40 6.96 15.18 -2.20
N GLU A 41 7.46 16.37 -2.50
CA GLU A 41 7.21 17.56 -1.69
C GLU A 41 5.72 17.89 -1.63
N PHE A 42 5.00 17.87 -2.75
CA PHE A 42 3.55 18.03 -2.76
C PHE A 42 2.86 16.95 -1.91
N LEU A 43 3.21 15.67 -2.08
CA LEU A 43 2.63 14.58 -1.29
C LEU A 43 2.89 14.76 0.21
N SER A 44 4.05 15.30 0.58
CA SER A 44 4.39 15.58 1.98
C SER A 44 3.51 16.66 2.63
N GLN A 45 2.79 17.45 1.84
CA GLN A 45 1.87 18.49 2.31
C GLN A 45 0.44 17.97 2.50
N ILE A 46 0.12 16.76 2.01
CA ILE A 46 -1.19 16.14 2.23
C ILE A 46 -1.31 15.75 3.70
N ARG A 47 -2.13 16.51 4.44
CA ARG A 47 -2.32 16.31 5.88
C ARG A 47 -3.78 16.48 6.26
N VAL A 48 -4.23 15.64 7.19
CA VAL A 48 -5.56 15.73 7.82
C VAL A 48 -5.39 15.82 9.32
N GLY A 49 -5.96 16.85 9.91
CA GLY A 49 -5.97 17.06 11.37
C GLY A 49 -7.03 16.24 12.08
N LYS A 50 -7.15 16.42 13.41
CA LYS A 50 -8.14 15.73 14.25
C LYS A 50 -9.59 15.98 13.84
N ASP A 51 -9.86 17.09 13.19
CA ASP A 51 -11.17 17.47 12.64
C ASP A 51 -11.62 16.62 11.45
N GLY A 52 -10.70 15.87 10.81
CA GLY A 52 -11.01 14.95 9.72
C GLY A 52 -11.44 15.64 8.43
N GLY A 53 -10.77 16.73 8.05
CA GLY A 53 -10.98 17.46 6.80
C GLY A 53 -10.37 16.76 5.59
N PHE A 54 -10.91 15.62 5.18
CA PHE A 54 -10.46 14.85 4.02
C PHE A 54 -10.83 15.55 2.71
N GLN A 55 -9.91 15.66 1.78
CA GLN A 55 -10.08 16.35 0.49
C GLN A 55 -10.19 15.38 -0.70
N TYR A 56 -9.57 14.19 -0.60
CA TYR A 56 -9.50 13.23 -1.70
C TYR A 56 -10.50 12.07 -1.56
N TRP A 57 -11.33 12.08 -0.52
CA TRP A 57 -12.46 11.18 -0.31
C TRP A 57 -13.78 11.90 -0.60
N TYR A 58 -14.73 11.19 -1.17
CA TYR A 58 -16.10 11.69 -1.20
C TYR A 58 -16.70 11.68 0.21
N GLN A 59 -17.43 12.76 0.58
CA GLN A 59 -17.94 12.93 1.94
C GLN A 59 -19.06 11.94 2.31
N ASP A 60 -19.71 11.35 1.32
CA ASP A 60 -20.71 10.31 1.52
C ASP A 60 -20.11 8.89 1.54
N SER A 61 -18.79 8.75 1.37
CA SER A 61 -18.08 7.47 1.45
C SER A 61 -18.46 6.70 2.71
N PRO A 62 -18.98 5.46 2.58
CA PRO A 62 -19.30 4.61 3.73
C PRO A 62 -18.06 4.27 4.55
N ALA A 63 -16.95 3.92 3.90
CA ALA A 63 -15.73 3.56 4.61
C ALA A 63 -15.12 4.74 5.39
N LEU A 64 -15.17 5.96 4.84
CA LEU A 64 -14.73 7.14 5.55
C LEU A 64 -15.59 7.44 6.79
N LYS A 65 -16.91 7.23 6.70
CA LYS A 65 -17.82 7.36 7.85
C LYS A 65 -17.51 6.36 8.94
N GLU A 66 -17.26 5.09 8.57
CA GLU A 66 -16.87 4.05 9.53
C GLU A 66 -15.52 4.36 10.19
N LEU A 67 -14.53 4.83 9.42
CA LEU A 67 -13.24 5.26 9.97
C LEU A 67 -13.39 6.38 10.98
N LYS A 68 -14.12 7.44 10.64
CA LYS A 68 -14.36 8.58 11.55
C LYS A 68 -15.11 8.17 12.81
N ALA A 69 -16.15 7.35 12.70
CA ALA A 69 -16.92 6.83 13.82
C ALA A 69 -16.06 5.96 14.75
N PHE A 70 -15.23 5.09 14.18
CA PHE A 70 -14.30 4.27 14.95
C PHE A 70 -13.29 5.14 15.69
N VAL A 71 -12.63 6.08 15.01
CA VAL A 71 -11.66 6.99 15.64
C VAL A 71 -12.30 7.79 16.76
N ALA A 72 -13.49 8.37 16.54
CA ALA A 72 -14.22 9.09 17.58
C ALA A 72 -14.52 8.21 18.81
N THR A 73 -14.90 6.94 18.58
CA THR A 73 -15.18 5.98 19.66
C THR A 73 -13.95 5.68 20.50
N VAL A 74 -12.79 5.44 19.87
CA VAL A 74 -11.59 4.97 20.59
C VAL A 74 -10.75 6.11 21.16
N THR A 75 -11.02 7.36 20.75
CA THR A 75 -10.27 8.54 21.22
C THR A 75 -10.98 9.34 22.31
N ASP A 76 -12.31 9.22 22.44
CA ASP A 76 -13.06 9.91 23.50
C ASP A 76 -12.93 9.18 24.84
N PRO A 77 -12.28 9.79 25.85
CA PRO A 77 -12.12 9.19 27.18
C PRO A 77 -13.44 8.95 27.93
N ASN A 78 -14.54 9.58 27.51
CA ASN A 78 -15.88 9.36 28.08
C ASN A 78 -16.61 8.20 27.39
N CYS A 79 -16.12 7.71 26.26
CA CYS A 79 -16.72 6.60 25.54
C CYS A 79 -16.31 5.25 26.17
N LYS A 80 -17.28 4.31 26.28
CA LYS A 80 -16.98 2.94 26.73
C LYS A 80 -15.93 2.22 25.87
N GLY A 81 -15.80 2.65 24.61
CA GLY A 81 -14.84 2.10 23.66
C GLY A 81 -13.46 2.78 23.68
N TYR A 82 -13.20 3.68 24.64
CA TYR A 82 -11.92 4.38 24.72
C TYR A 82 -10.72 3.44 24.77
N VAL A 83 -9.68 3.78 24.01
CA VAL A 83 -8.39 3.07 23.98
C VAL A 83 -7.29 4.07 24.31
N PRO A 84 -6.39 3.78 25.27
CA PRO A 84 -5.27 4.67 25.57
C PRO A 84 -4.36 4.88 24.34
N PRO A 85 -3.73 6.05 24.14
CA PRO A 85 -2.92 6.35 22.96
C PRO A 85 -1.86 5.29 22.61
N GLN A 86 -1.14 4.79 23.62
CA GLN A 86 -0.12 3.76 23.42
C GLN A 86 -0.66 2.41 22.92
N ASP A 87 -1.95 2.16 23.07
CA ASP A 87 -2.62 0.94 22.63
C ASP A 87 -3.37 1.12 21.29
N ARG A 88 -3.44 2.36 20.75
CA ARG A 88 -4.07 2.67 19.46
C ARG A 88 -3.16 2.29 18.30
N VAL A 89 -2.85 1.02 18.17
CA VAL A 89 -1.97 0.52 17.10
C VAL A 89 -2.77 0.30 15.81
N ALA A 90 -2.29 0.88 14.71
CA ALA A 90 -2.80 0.66 13.35
C ALA A 90 -1.72 0.03 12.48
N THR A 91 -2.10 -0.95 11.65
CA THR A 91 -1.19 -1.63 10.71
C THR A 91 -1.68 -1.49 9.27
N PHE A 92 -0.77 -1.19 8.36
CA PHE A 92 -1.05 -1.00 6.93
C PHE A 92 -0.18 -1.92 6.10
N ASP A 93 -0.78 -2.61 5.12
CA ASP A 93 -0.02 -3.13 4.00
C ASP A 93 0.49 -1.97 3.13
N VAL A 94 1.40 -2.23 2.20
CA VAL A 94 1.99 -1.20 1.33
C VAL A 94 1.52 -1.37 -0.10
N ASP A 95 1.86 -2.47 -0.78
CA ASP A 95 1.49 -2.71 -2.17
C ASP A 95 -0.04 -2.81 -2.33
N GLY A 96 -0.63 -1.91 -3.11
CA GLY A 96 -2.08 -1.85 -3.31
C GLY A 96 -2.87 -1.32 -2.11
N THR A 97 -2.18 -0.81 -1.07
CA THR A 97 -2.81 -0.21 0.11
C THR A 97 -2.35 1.23 0.33
N LEU A 98 -1.07 1.49 0.28
CA LEU A 98 -0.45 2.81 0.37
C LEU A 98 0.27 3.20 -0.93
N LEU A 99 0.83 2.22 -1.61
CA LEU A 99 1.48 2.29 -2.91
C LEU A 99 0.56 1.65 -3.95
N CYS A 100 0.70 2.03 -5.21
CA CYS A 100 -0.15 1.57 -6.30
C CYS A 100 -0.31 0.03 -6.32
N GLU A 101 -1.48 -0.43 -6.80
CA GLU A 101 -1.73 -1.86 -7.05
C GLU A 101 -0.89 -2.31 -8.24
N THR A 102 0.08 -3.13 -7.99
CA THR A 102 1.14 -3.41 -8.93
C THR A 102 1.18 -4.85 -9.42
N ALA A 103 0.16 -5.64 -9.09
CA ALA A 103 0.08 -6.98 -9.64
C ALA A 103 -0.21 -6.93 -11.15
N PRO A 104 0.67 -7.46 -12.02
CA PRO A 104 1.86 -8.30 -11.74
C PRO A 104 3.17 -7.52 -11.59
N TYR A 105 3.19 -6.20 -11.65
CA TYR A 105 4.37 -5.34 -11.74
C TYR A 105 4.85 -4.85 -10.37
N TYR A 106 4.76 -5.66 -9.34
CA TYR A 106 5.13 -5.27 -7.98
C TYR A 106 6.45 -4.53 -7.91
N PHE A 107 6.53 -3.54 -7.03
CA PHE A 107 7.71 -2.71 -6.82
C PHE A 107 9.00 -3.54 -6.70
N ASN A 108 8.98 -4.60 -5.88
CA ASN A 108 10.14 -5.46 -5.68
C ASN A 108 10.63 -6.12 -6.98
N TRP A 109 9.72 -6.50 -7.89
CA TRP A 109 10.10 -7.05 -9.18
C TRP A 109 10.79 -6.00 -10.04
N MET A 110 10.26 -4.77 -10.08
CA MET A 110 10.82 -3.70 -10.92
C MET A 110 12.19 -3.26 -10.40
N LEU A 111 12.36 -3.11 -9.07
CA LEU A 111 13.66 -2.82 -8.45
C LEU A 111 14.68 -3.93 -8.73
N PHE A 112 14.27 -5.21 -8.63
CA PHE A 112 15.10 -6.37 -8.94
C PHE A 112 15.54 -6.39 -10.40
N PHE A 113 14.63 -6.19 -11.36
CA PHE A 113 14.95 -6.16 -12.78
C PHE A 113 15.89 -5.00 -13.11
N HIS A 114 15.65 -3.82 -12.54
CA HIS A 114 16.55 -2.69 -12.70
C HIS A 114 17.98 -3.08 -12.28
N ARG A 115 18.15 -3.64 -11.07
CA ARG A 115 19.46 -4.04 -10.54
C ARG A 115 20.16 -5.10 -11.40
N TYR A 116 19.43 -6.12 -11.84
CA TYR A 116 20.01 -7.29 -12.53
C TYR A 116 20.18 -7.11 -14.05
N LEU A 117 19.37 -6.28 -14.67
CA LEU A 117 19.31 -6.18 -16.13
C LEU A 117 19.70 -4.80 -16.67
N HIS A 118 19.47 -3.73 -15.90
CA HIS A 118 19.58 -2.36 -16.40
C HIS A 118 20.63 -1.53 -15.67
N ASP A 119 21.15 -1.98 -14.53
CA ASP A 119 22.19 -1.30 -13.76
C ASP A 119 23.59 -1.78 -14.16
N SER A 120 24.37 -0.88 -14.80
CA SER A 120 25.74 -1.18 -15.22
C SER A 120 26.75 -1.28 -14.07
N THR A 121 26.37 -0.89 -12.85
CA THR A 121 27.25 -0.95 -11.67
C THR A 121 27.26 -2.31 -10.99
N PHE A 122 26.37 -3.22 -11.41
CA PHE A 122 26.27 -4.58 -10.90
C PHE A 122 26.37 -5.61 -12.03
N THR A 123 27.21 -6.62 -11.85
CA THR A 123 27.36 -7.73 -12.79
C THR A 123 26.91 -9.02 -12.11
N PRO A 124 25.65 -9.43 -12.29
CA PRO A 124 25.17 -10.68 -11.73
C PRO A 124 25.80 -11.89 -12.43
N PRO A 125 25.85 -13.07 -11.76
CA PRO A 125 26.16 -14.32 -12.41
C PRO A 125 25.26 -14.57 -13.63
N GLU A 126 25.81 -15.07 -14.72
CA GLU A 126 25.10 -15.22 -16.00
C GLU A 126 23.78 -16.03 -15.86
N LYS A 127 23.79 -17.13 -15.07
CA LYS A 127 22.59 -17.93 -14.79
C LYS A 127 21.46 -17.12 -14.14
N ASP A 128 21.82 -16.18 -13.26
CA ASP A 128 20.85 -15.37 -12.52
C ASP A 128 20.33 -14.20 -13.37
N ARG A 129 21.21 -13.65 -14.23
CA ARG A 129 20.81 -12.67 -15.24
C ARG A 129 19.84 -13.26 -16.26
N GLN A 130 20.10 -14.47 -16.75
CA GLN A 130 19.20 -15.19 -17.67
C GLN A 130 17.84 -15.46 -17.00
N TRP A 131 17.85 -15.88 -15.75
CA TRP A 131 16.61 -16.08 -15.01
C TRP A 131 15.84 -14.76 -14.80
N ALA A 132 16.53 -13.68 -14.46
CA ALA A 132 15.93 -12.35 -14.31
C ALA A 132 15.27 -11.88 -15.62
N SER A 133 15.94 -12.05 -16.77
CA SER A 133 15.39 -11.71 -18.08
C SER A 133 14.16 -12.55 -18.44
N GLN A 134 14.16 -13.84 -18.12
CA GLN A 134 12.99 -14.69 -18.29
C GLN A 134 11.84 -14.25 -17.39
N ALA A 135 12.13 -13.92 -16.11
CA ALA A 135 11.15 -13.48 -15.16
C ALA A 135 10.54 -12.13 -15.56
N GLU A 136 11.34 -11.18 -16.03
CA GLU A 136 10.88 -9.89 -16.54
C GLU A 136 9.88 -10.08 -17.71
N ALA A 137 10.25 -10.89 -18.71
CA ALA A 137 9.37 -11.17 -19.83
C ALA A 137 8.03 -11.80 -19.40
N TYR A 138 8.03 -12.63 -18.35
CA TYR A 138 6.81 -13.22 -17.79
C TYR A 138 5.94 -12.18 -17.06
N VAL A 139 6.55 -11.39 -16.20
CA VAL A 139 5.86 -10.36 -15.42
C VAL A 139 5.26 -9.31 -16.34
N LEU A 140 6.03 -8.79 -17.30
CA LEU A 140 5.57 -7.78 -18.26
C LEU A 140 4.48 -8.32 -19.20
N ALA A 141 4.45 -9.63 -19.46
CA ALA A 141 3.38 -10.28 -20.21
C ALA A 141 2.13 -10.63 -19.35
N ASN A 142 2.08 -10.17 -18.11
CA ASN A 142 1.00 -10.48 -17.14
C ASN A 142 0.74 -11.99 -17.01
N ARG A 143 1.79 -12.78 -16.99
CA ARG A 143 1.69 -14.24 -16.83
C ARG A 143 1.81 -14.62 -15.37
N LYS A 144 1.05 -15.63 -14.96
CA LYS A 144 1.11 -16.17 -13.60
C LYS A 144 2.43 -16.90 -13.40
N SER A 145 3.27 -16.39 -12.49
CA SER A 145 4.54 -17.00 -12.12
C SER A 145 4.38 -18.30 -11.31
N ASP A 146 5.42 -19.11 -11.28
CA ASP A 146 5.54 -20.26 -10.36
C ASP A 146 5.55 -19.76 -8.90
N LYS A 147 5.05 -20.59 -7.97
CA LYS A 147 4.99 -20.26 -6.53
C LYS A 147 6.34 -19.90 -5.92
N ASN A 148 7.42 -20.47 -6.44
CA ASN A 148 8.77 -20.27 -5.90
C ASN A 148 9.47 -19.03 -6.46
N TRP A 149 8.91 -18.39 -7.49
CA TRP A 149 9.57 -17.25 -8.14
C TRP A 149 9.68 -16.04 -7.22
N GLY A 150 8.65 -15.78 -6.42
CA GLY A 150 8.68 -14.68 -5.46
C GLY A 150 9.78 -14.84 -4.41
N LEU A 151 9.96 -16.04 -3.87
CA LEU A 151 11.04 -16.31 -2.91
C LEU A 151 12.42 -16.17 -3.58
N LYS A 152 12.61 -16.78 -4.74
CA LYS A 152 13.86 -16.66 -5.49
C LYS A 152 14.18 -15.22 -5.86
N GLN A 153 13.20 -14.43 -6.23
CA GLN A 153 13.37 -12.99 -6.50
C GLN A 153 13.91 -12.27 -5.28
N GLN A 154 13.32 -12.51 -4.08
CA GLN A 154 13.76 -11.89 -2.83
C GLN A 154 15.20 -12.30 -2.45
N GLU A 155 15.54 -13.57 -2.59
CA GLU A 155 16.90 -14.07 -2.35
C GLU A 155 17.90 -13.40 -3.29
N LEU A 156 17.62 -13.36 -4.58
CA LEU A 156 18.50 -12.73 -5.57
C LEU A 156 18.56 -11.20 -5.38
N GLN A 157 17.47 -10.56 -5.00
CA GLN A 157 17.47 -9.13 -4.69
C GLN A 157 18.41 -8.83 -3.51
N ALA A 158 18.35 -9.62 -2.43
CA ALA A 158 19.27 -9.47 -1.31
C ALA A 158 20.74 -9.60 -1.76
N ILE A 159 21.06 -10.62 -2.59
CA ILE A 159 22.39 -10.80 -3.18
C ILE A 159 22.82 -9.59 -4.02
N GLY A 160 21.91 -9.03 -4.82
CA GLY A 160 22.20 -7.88 -5.68
C GLY A 160 22.52 -6.59 -4.92
N PHE A 161 22.13 -6.50 -3.65
CA PHE A 161 22.36 -5.35 -2.79
C PHE A 161 23.23 -5.67 -1.55
N ARG A 162 23.80 -6.88 -1.50
CA ARG A 162 24.70 -7.28 -0.41
C ARG A 162 25.94 -6.37 -0.36
N GLY A 163 26.37 -6.03 0.85
CA GLY A 163 27.53 -5.18 1.10
C GLY A 163 27.23 -3.69 1.02
N MET A 164 26.04 -3.29 0.61
CA MET A 164 25.66 -1.87 0.67
C MET A 164 25.36 -1.47 2.12
N THR A 165 25.82 -0.29 2.50
CA THR A 165 25.41 0.39 3.73
C THR A 165 23.94 0.89 3.59
N ASP A 166 23.31 1.28 4.70
CA ASP A 166 21.97 1.91 4.69
C ASP A 166 21.94 3.16 3.80
N VAL A 167 22.99 3.97 3.85
CA VAL A 167 23.11 5.20 3.04
C VAL A 167 23.16 4.89 1.55
N GLU A 168 23.98 3.94 1.14
CA GLU A 168 24.14 3.53 -0.27
C GLU A 168 22.86 2.90 -0.81
N PHE A 169 22.25 1.99 -0.06
CA PHE A 169 21.01 1.35 -0.47
C PHE A 169 19.85 2.35 -0.54
N SER A 170 19.71 3.23 0.45
CA SER A 170 18.69 4.27 0.46
C SER A 170 18.86 5.25 -0.71
N ALA A 171 20.10 5.63 -1.03
CA ALA A 171 20.40 6.45 -2.21
C ALA A 171 20.02 5.74 -3.51
N TYR A 172 20.34 4.43 -3.63
CA TYR A 172 19.97 3.62 -4.79
C TYR A 172 18.45 3.56 -4.98
N VAL A 173 17.70 3.21 -3.94
CA VAL A 173 16.23 3.14 -3.99
C VAL A 173 15.64 4.51 -4.29
N SER A 174 16.15 5.59 -3.68
CA SER A 174 15.72 6.96 -3.95
C SER A 174 15.93 7.35 -5.41
N ASN A 175 17.07 6.99 -5.99
CA ASN A 175 17.33 7.22 -7.42
C ASN A 175 16.34 6.44 -8.29
N PHE A 176 16.10 5.17 -7.98
CA PHE A 176 15.13 4.32 -8.71
C PHE A 176 13.73 4.94 -8.67
N ILE A 177 13.18 5.26 -7.51
CA ILE A 177 11.82 5.75 -7.40
C ILE A 177 11.60 7.13 -8.03
N ASN A 178 12.65 7.95 -8.11
CA ASN A 178 12.58 9.29 -8.71
C ASN A 178 12.70 9.27 -10.23
N ASN A 179 13.28 8.22 -10.82
CA ASN A 179 13.52 8.15 -12.26
C ASN A 179 12.64 7.14 -12.98
N GLU A 180 12.33 6.01 -12.35
CA GLU A 180 11.59 4.93 -12.98
C GLU A 180 10.07 5.13 -12.91
N SER A 181 9.43 4.91 -14.08
CA SER A 181 7.98 5.00 -14.23
C SER A 181 7.28 3.72 -13.81
N VAL A 182 6.05 3.85 -13.33
CA VAL A 182 5.18 2.70 -13.05
C VAL A 182 4.68 2.11 -14.38
N VAL A 183 4.89 0.82 -14.56
CA VAL A 183 4.43 0.13 -15.78
C VAL A 183 2.91 0.06 -15.81
N GLY A 184 2.32 0.47 -16.93
CA GLY A 184 0.87 0.41 -17.15
C GLY A 184 0.07 1.63 -16.67
N LEU A 185 0.74 2.62 -16.05
CA LEU A 185 0.15 3.90 -15.67
C LEU A 185 0.93 5.05 -16.33
N SER A 186 0.21 6.01 -16.91
CA SER A 186 0.81 7.20 -17.52
C SER A 186 1.19 8.23 -16.46
N ASN A 187 2.22 9.04 -16.74
CA ASN A 187 2.61 10.20 -15.93
C ASN A 187 2.83 9.89 -14.44
N LEU A 188 3.27 8.68 -14.10
CA LEU A 188 3.47 8.25 -12.73
C LEU A 188 4.85 7.61 -12.56
N LYS A 189 5.64 8.14 -11.63
CA LYS A 189 6.89 7.53 -11.16
C LYS A 189 6.67 6.81 -9.83
N TRP A 190 7.50 5.83 -9.51
CA TRP A 190 7.41 5.09 -8.26
C TRP A 190 7.45 5.97 -7.02
N GLY A 191 8.22 7.06 -7.02
CA GLY A 191 8.33 7.99 -5.90
C GLY A 191 7.05 8.77 -5.59
N THR A 192 6.12 8.83 -6.53
CA THR A 192 4.83 9.52 -6.39
C THR A 192 3.62 8.58 -6.56
N ALA A 193 3.88 7.28 -6.69
CA ALA A 193 2.85 6.26 -6.85
C ALA A 193 2.14 5.90 -5.53
N LEU A 194 1.97 6.87 -4.65
CA LEU A 194 1.29 6.74 -3.37
C LEU A 194 -0.15 7.21 -3.48
N TYR A 195 -1.07 6.47 -2.86
CA TYR A 195 -2.49 6.83 -2.83
C TYR A 195 -2.74 8.07 -1.99
N TRP A 196 -3.11 9.19 -2.61
CA TRP A 196 -3.39 10.44 -1.89
C TRP A 196 -4.45 10.27 -0.80
N PRO A 197 -5.57 9.57 -1.05
CA PRO A 197 -6.55 9.31 0.01
C PRO A 197 -5.99 8.53 1.19
N MET A 198 -5.00 7.68 0.97
CA MET A 198 -4.38 6.90 2.06
C MET A 198 -3.31 7.69 2.81
N ILE A 199 -2.66 8.67 2.17
CA ILE A 199 -1.83 9.65 2.89
C ILE A 199 -2.71 10.42 3.89
N GLU A 200 -3.91 10.82 3.50
CA GLU A 200 -4.88 11.46 4.38
C GLU A 200 -5.27 10.55 5.56
N VAL A 201 -5.55 9.27 5.31
CA VAL A 201 -5.92 8.30 6.35
C VAL A 201 -4.80 8.15 7.37
N VAL A 202 -3.56 7.94 6.93
CA VAL A 202 -2.41 7.81 7.83
C VAL A 202 -2.21 9.09 8.64
N SER A 203 -2.24 10.25 7.99
CA SER A 203 -2.12 11.55 8.64
C SER A 203 -3.21 11.78 9.69
N TYR A 204 -4.47 11.44 9.37
CA TYR A 204 -5.60 11.54 10.29
C TYR A 204 -5.42 10.65 11.53
N LEU A 205 -4.97 9.42 11.36
CA LEU A 205 -4.71 8.49 12.46
C LEU A 205 -3.58 9.00 13.35
N VAL A 206 -2.46 9.45 12.77
CA VAL A 206 -1.34 10.03 13.53
C VAL A 206 -1.80 11.27 14.30
N ALA A 207 -2.59 12.16 13.69
CA ALA A 207 -3.15 13.33 14.36
C ALA A 207 -4.07 12.94 15.54
N ASN A 208 -4.68 11.75 15.51
CA ASN A 208 -5.52 11.20 16.58
C ASN A 208 -4.77 10.26 17.54
N ASP A 209 -3.46 10.42 17.63
CA ASP A 209 -2.57 9.71 18.55
C ASP A 209 -2.56 8.18 18.34
N PHE A 210 -2.71 7.72 17.08
CA PHE A 210 -2.47 6.33 16.71
C PHE A 210 -0.99 6.07 16.46
N VAL A 211 -0.55 4.90 16.86
CA VAL A 211 0.79 4.37 16.56
C VAL A 211 0.68 3.54 15.28
N VAL A 212 1.13 4.11 14.17
CA VAL A 212 0.98 3.49 12.85
C VAL A 212 2.21 2.68 12.49
N PHE A 213 2.01 1.44 12.03
CA PHE A 213 3.04 0.55 11.49
C PHE A 213 2.72 0.15 10.05
N LEU A 214 3.74 0.05 9.21
CA LEU A 214 3.65 -0.62 7.92
C LEU A 214 3.93 -2.12 8.09
N CYS A 215 3.04 -2.98 7.58
CA CYS A 215 3.13 -4.44 7.71
C CYS A 215 3.04 -5.08 6.32
N THR A 216 4.18 -5.33 5.67
CA THR A 216 4.26 -5.61 4.23
C THR A 216 5.28 -6.67 3.85
N GLY A 217 5.09 -7.24 2.64
CA GLY A 217 6.07 -8.11 1.99
C GLY A 217 7.23 -7.37 1.31
N VAL A 218 7.18 -6.05 1.21
CA VAL A 218 8.27 -5.23 0.70
C VAL A 218 9.47 -5.27 1.64
N ASP A 219 10.69 -5.09 1.11
CA ASP A 219 11.91 -4.96 1.91
C ASP A 219 11.82 -3.79 2.89
N ARG A 220 12.29 -3.98 4.13
CA ARG A 220 12.19 -3.01 5.23
C ARG A 220 12.82 -1.66 4.88
N ASP A 221 14.02 -1.67 4.29
CA ASP A 221 14.72 -0.44 3.96
C ASP A 221 14.10 0.28 2.76
N VAL A 222 13.54 -0.48 1.81
CA VAL A 222 12.69 0.08 0.75
C VAL A 222 11.49 0.81 1.34
N CYS A 223 10.79 0.21 2.31
CA CYS A 223 9.65 0.86 2.97
C CYS A 223 10.05 2.15 3.66
N ARG A 224 11.24 2.20 4.28
CA ARG A 224 11.79 3.41 4.91
C ARG A 224 11.94 4.53 3.89
N VAL A 225 12.53 4.24 2.72
CA VAL A 225 12.69 5.22 1.64
C VAL A 225 11.35 5.68 1.06
N ILE A 226 10.42 4.75 0.83
CA ILE A 226 9.08 5.09 0.30
C ILE A 226 8.31 5.99 1.28
N ALA A 227 8.37 5.69 2.57
CA ALA A 227 7.62 6.40 3.61
C ALA A 227 8.25 7.76 3.98
N GLU A 228 9.57 7.91 3.80
CA GLU A 228 10.32 9.07 4.26
C GLU A 228 9.78 10.40 3.69
N GLY A 229 9.49 11.34 4.58
CA GLY A 229 8.96 12.67 4.21
C GLY A 229 7.50 12.69 3.76
N ILE A 230 6.87 11.54 3.52
CA ILE A 230 5.45 11.45 3.11
C ILE A 230 4.58 11.11 4.32
N TYR A 231 4.90 10.02 5.01
CA TYR A 231 4.18 9.60 6.20
C TYR A 231 4.92 10.06 7.45
N ASP A 232 4.17 10.58 8.42
CA ASP A 232 4.72 10.95 9.73
C ASP A 232 4.83 9.70 10.63
N ILE A 233 5.63 8.75 10.16
CA ILE A 233 5.85 7.45 10.78
C ILE A 233 7.36 7.27 11.07
N PRO A 234 7.75 6.93 12.30
CA PRO A 234 9.14 6.63 12.61
C PRO A 234 9.71 5.50 11.75
N LYS A 235 10.98 5.60 11.33
CA LYS A 235 11.65 4.60 10.48
C LYS A 235 11.67 3.19 11.08
N TYR A 236 11.50 3.04 12.38
CA TYR A 236 11.44 1.74 13.05
C TYR A 236 10.03 1.13 13.11
N HIS A 237 8.99 1.83 12.66
CA HIS A 237 7.62 1.31 12.56
C HIS A 237 7.38 0.50 11.28
N MET A 238 8.34 -0.33 10.88
CA MET A 238 8.28 -1.16 9.68
C MET A 238 8.32 -2.63 10.02
N ILE A 239 7.21 -3.35 9.84
CA ILE A 239 7.08 -4.81 9.94
C ILE A 239 7.13 -5.35 8.51
N ALA A 240 8.32 -5.64 8.02
CA ALA A 240 8.54 -5.86 6.60
C ALA A 240 9.40 -7.10 6.33
N SER A 241 9.63 -7.46 5.09
CA SER A 241 10.62 -8.48 4.74
C SER A 241 12.01 -8.00 5.11
N ASP A 242 12.85 -8.92 5.55
CA ASP A 242 14.16 -8.59 6.13
C ASP A 242 15.31 -9.29 5.42
N VAL A 243 16.44 -8.60 5.40
CA VAL A 243 17.78 -9.15 5.22
C VAL A 243 18.49 -9.17 6.57
N ASN A 244 19.52 -9.98 6.73
CA ASN A 244 20.42 -9.80 7.85
C ASN A 244 21.36 -8.62 7.60
N TYR A 245 21.93 -8.11 8.68
CA TYR A 245 22.98 -7.09 8.62
C TYR A 245 24.27 -7.70 9.10
N VAL A 246 25.37 -7.32 8.46
CA VAL A 246 26.72 -7.80 8.76
C VAL A 246 27.62 -6.59 9.00
N LEU A 247 28.72 -6.79 9.68
CA LEU A 247 29.78 -5.79 9.79
C LEU A 247 30.74 -5.94 8.60
N GLU A 248 31.28 -4.83 8.10
CA GLU A 248 32.15 -4.78 6.93
C GLU A 248 33.30 -5.80 7.01
N ASN A 249 33.93 -5.90 8.17
CA ASN A 249 35.05 -6.82 8.40
C ASN A 249 34.63 -8.23 8.84
N GLN A 250 33.30 -8.47 8.99
CA GLN A 250 32.72 -9.75 9.42
C GLN A 250 31.54 -10.13 8.52
N PRO A 251 31.74 -10.25 7.19
CA PRO A 251 30.64 -10.39 6.22
C PRO A 251 29.91 -11.74 6.29
N GLU A 252 30.51 -12.75 6.92
CA GLU A 252 29.91 -14.07 7.12
C GLU A 252 29.26 -14.22 8.49
N TRP A 253 29.26 -13.16 9.29
CA TRP A 253 28.63 -13.21 10.59
C TRP A 253 27.12 -13.39 10.43
N VAL A 254 26.64 -14.52 10.90
CA VAL A 254 25.21 -14.79 11.04
C VAL A 254 24.88 -14.45 12.50
N GLU A 255 23.69 -13.94 12.75
CA GLU A 255 23.16 -13.65 14.09
C GLU A 255 23.22 -14.90 14.99
N MET A 256 24.44 -15.28 15.38
CA MET A 256 24.77 -16.44 16.18
C MET A 256 25.02 -15.95 17.60
N ILE A 257 24.08 -16.24 18.47
CA ILE A 257 24.10 -15.92 19.91
C ILE A 257 25.26 -16.56 20.65
N SER A 258 26.06 -17.44 20.01
CA SER A 258 27.05 -18.25 20.64
C SER A 258 28.51 -17.89 20.31
N SER A 259 28.79 -16.81 19.60
CA SER A 259 30.18 -16.38 19.38
C SER A 259 30.67 -15.56 20.55
N GLU A 260 31.63 -16.12 21.29
CA GLU A 260 32.39 -15.41 22.34
C GLU A 260 33.54 -14.56 21.74
N ASP A 261 33.77 -14.69 20.41
CA ASP A 261 34.86 -14.03 19.69
C ASP A 261 34.39 -12.76 18.95
N TYR A 262 33.30 -12.13 19.43
CA TYR A 262 32.76 -10.91 18.82
C TYR A 262 33.57 -9.69 19.26
N GLU A 263 34.19 -9.01 18.31
CA GLU A 263 34.84 -7.72 18.52
C GLU A 263 34.24 -6.67 17.58
N TYR A 264 33.71 -5.58 18.14
CA TYR A 264 33.29 -4.42 17.37
C TYR A 264 34.45 -3.43 17.23
N THR A 265 34.83 -3.13 15.99
CA THR A 265 35.83 -2.11 15.70
C THR A 265 35.12 -0.76 15.51
N PRO A 266 35.41 0.27 16.30
CA PRO A 266 34.80 1.59 16.14
C PRO A 266 35.01 2.17 14.73
N GLY A 267 33.92 2.53 14.08
CA GLY A 267 33.91 3.02 12.71
C GLY A 267 33.66 1.95 11.63
N GLU A 268 33.55 0.70 12.02
CA GLU A 268 33.15 -0.39 11.13
C GLU A 268 31.69 -0.21 10.68
N GLU A 269 31.45 -0.30 9.36
CA GLU A 269 30.13 -0.06 8.79
C GLU A 269 29.23 -1.30 8.88
N VAL A 270 27.95 -1.05 9.12
CA VAL A 270 26.89 -2.05 9.04
C VAL A 270 26.39 -2.14 7.60
N GLN A 271 26.44 -3.31 7.02
CA GLN A 271 26.08 -3.57 5.62
C GLN A 271 24.94 -4.57 5.52
N ARG A 272 24.22 -4.50 4.41
CA ARG A 272 23.17 -5.47 4.04
C ARG A 272 23.79 -6.83 3.72
N GLY A 273 23.20 -7.87 4.24
CA GLY A 273 23.61 -9.26 4.02
C GLY A 273 22.58 -10.04 3.21
N ASP A 274 22.33 -11.27 3.63
CA ASP A 274 21.45 -12.22 2.96
C ASP A 274 19.98 -12.03 3.31
N PHE A 275 19.11 -12.53 2.45
CA PHE A 275 17.68 -12.60 2.71
C PHE A 275 17.39 -13.46 3.95
N MET A 276 16.61 -12.92 4.87
CA MET A 276 16.22 -13.62 6.10
C MET A 276 14.80 -14.15 6.07
N GLN A 277 13.85 -13.28 5.86
CA GLN A 277 12.44 -13.64 6.05
C GLN A 277 11.49 -12.78 5.22
N LEU A 278 10.54 -13.46 4.57
CA LEU A 278 9.42 -12.84 3.87
C LEU A 278 8.28 -12.49 4.85
N SER A 279 7.77 -11.26 4.79
CA SER A 279 6.67 -10.78 5.63
C SER A 279 5.35 -10.75 4.87
N THR A 280 4.87 -11.92 4.42
CA THR A 280 3.59 -12.06 3.73
C THR A 280 2.71 -13.11 4.41
N ALA A 281 1.40 -13.03 4.18
CA ALA A 281 0.42 -13.97 4.68
C ALA A 281 0.58 -14.24 6.20
N ILE A 282 0.75 -15.50 6.60
CA ILE A 282 0.88 -15.89 8.02
C ILE A 282 2.09 -15.24 8.71
N ASN A 283 3.15 -14.93 7.96
CA ASN A 283 4.34 -14.29 8.54
C ASN A 283 4.05 -12.86 9.02
N LYS A 284 3.05 -12.17 8.47
CA LYS A 284 2.60 -10.88 9.01
C LYS A 284 2.18 -11.02 10.48
N ILE A 285 1.42 -12.04 10.85
CA ILE A 285 1.01 -12.31 12.24
C ILE A 285 2.22 -12.54 13.14
N ILE A 286 3.15 -13.41 12.70
CA ILE A 286 4.33 -13.78 13.49
C ILE A 286 5.18 -12.55 13.76
N LYS A 287 5.43 -11.74 12.74
CA LYS A 287 6.20 -10.50 12.87
C LYS A 287 5.46 -9.45 13.72
N MET A 288 4.17 -9.22 13.49
CA MET A 288 3.39 -8.32 14.35
C MET A 288 3.45 -8.75 15.82
N ARG A 289 3.31 -10.05 16.11
CA ARG A 289 3.42 -10.56 17.49
C ARG A 289 4.81 -10.29 18.10
N ARG A 290 5.86 -10.41 17.29
CA ARG A 290 7.25 -10.18 17.72
C ARG A 290 7.53 -8.69 17.97
N GLU A 291 7.12 -7.83 17.03
CA GLU A 291 7.54 -6.43 17.02
C GLU A 291 6.56 -5.52 17.78
N LEU A 292 5.25 -5.82 17.80
CA LEU A 292 4.26 -5.02 18.52
C LEU A 292 4.04 -5.48 19.97
N GLY A 293 4.20 -6.76 20.27
CA GLY A 293 3.85 -7.33 21.56
C GLY A 293 2.35 -7.35 21.88
N GLN A 294 1.52 -6.70 21.07
CA GLN A 294 0.07 -6.57 21.23
C GLN A 294 -0.65 -6.69 19.88
N LYS A 295 -1.97 -6.83 19.91
CA LYS A 295 -2.78 -6.78 18.69
C LYS A 295 -3.04 -5.34 18.27
N PRO A 296 -2.97 -5.01 16.96
CA PRO A 296 -3.48 -3.73 16.48
C PRO A 296 -5.00 -3.65 16.67
N ILE A 297 -5.55 -2.45 16.74
CA ILE A 297 -6.99 -2.21 16.78
C ILE A 297 -7.55 -1.80 15.42
N LEU A 298 -6.67 -1.48 14.47
CA LEU A 298 -7.05 -1.11 13.12
C LEU A 298 -6.06 -1.71 12.13
N SER A 299 -6.55 -2.24 11.01
CA SER A 299 -5.70 -2.74 9.92
C SER A 299 -6.27 -2.41 8.55
N TRP A 300 -5.36 -2.14 7.60
CA TRP A 300 -5.64 -1.87 6.20
C TRP A 300 -4.84 -2.80 5.29
N GLY A 301 -5.49 -3.32 4.25
CA GLY A 301 -4.87 -4.16 3.23
C GLY A 301 -5.73 -4.21 1.98
N ASN A 302 -5.34 -5.00 0.98
CA ASN A 302 -6.02 -5.04 -0.32
C ASN A 302 -6.16 -6.44 -0.93
N SER A 303 -5.70 -7.46 -0.23
CA SER A 303 -5.61 -8.80 -0.82
C SER A 303 -5.74 -9.93 0.21
N SER A 304 -5.91 -11.16 -0.26
CA SER A 304 -5.89 -12.34 0.59
C SER A 304 -4.58 -12.54 1.37
N GLY A 305 -3.50 -11.89 0.96
CA GLY A 305 -2.23 -11.85 1.71
C GLY A 305 -2.36 -11.11 3.05
N ASP A 306 -3.39 -10.24 3.20
CA ASP A 306 -3.63 -9.42 4.38
C ASP A 306 -4.68 -10.03 5.33
N TYR A 307 -5.45 -11.00 4.87
CA TYR A 307 -6.49 -11.62 5.69
C TYR A 307 -5.98 -12.17 7.03
N PRO A 308 -4.78 -12.78 7.11
CA PRO A 308 -4.21 -13.13 8.40
C PRO A 308 -4.03 -11.93 9.33
N MET A 309 -3.61 -10.77 8.82
CA MET A 309 -3.49 -9.53 9.59
C MET A 309 -4.86 -9.04 10.07
N PHE A 310 -5.89 -9.07 9.21
CA PHE A 310 -7.26 -8.71 9.57
C PHE A 310 -7.82 -9.63 10.66
N HIS A 311 -7.65 -10.94 10.52
CA HIS A 311 -8.07 -11.90 11.54
C HIS A 311 -7.34 -11.68 12.86
N TYR A 312 -6.03 -11.41 12.83
CA TYR A 312 -5.25 -11.13 14.04
C TYR A 312 -5.74 -9.85 14.75
N THR A 313 -6.14 -8.84 13.98
CA THR A 313 -6.72 -7.61 14.49
C THR A 313 -8.10 -7.85 15.11
N ASN A 314 -8.97 -8.63 14.45
CA ASN A 314 -10.38 -8.69 14.79
C ASN A 314 -10.76 -9.80 15.77
N ILE A 315 -10.02 -10.93 15.82
CA ILE A 315 -10.39 -12.07 16.68
C ILE A 315 -9.79 -11.88 18.08
N ASP A 316 -10.61 -12.05 19.10
CA ASP A 316 -10.20 -11.98 20.52
C ASP A 316 -9.39 -10.72 20.86
N ASN A 317 -9.77 -9.58 20.33
CA ASN A 317 -9.17 -8.31 20.69
C ASN A 317 -9.84 -7.73 21.94
N LYS A 318 -9.04 -7.24 22.89
CA LYS A 318 -9.54 -6.64 24.14
C LYS A 318 -10.21 -5.29 23.95
N TYR A 319 -9.96 -4.66 22.80
CA TYR A 319 -10.45 -3.32 22.45
C TYR A 319 -11.40 -3.37 21.25
N PRO A 320 -12.22 -2.33 21.03
CA PRO A 320 -12.88 -2.12 19.74
C PRO A 320 -11.86 -2.17 18.62
N HIS A 321 -12.21 -2.82 17.52
CA HIS A 321 -11.31 -3.06 16.41
C HIS A 321 -12.04 -3.01 15.08
N ILE A 322 -11.30 -2.71 14.00
CA ILE A 322 -11.83 -2.61 12.65
C ILE A 322 -10.76 -2.94 11.62
N SER A 323 -11.17 -3.55 10.51
CA SER A 323 -10.28 -3.80 9.37
C SER A 323 -10.91 -3.32 8.07
N PHE A 324 -10.11 -2.68 7.23
CA PHE A 324 -10.51 -2.15 5.94
C PHE A 324 -9.77 -2.88 4.81
N CYS A 325 -10.48 -3.22 3.75
CA CYS A 325 -9.91 -3.84 2.57
C CYS A 325 -10.15 -2.97 1.34
N LEU A 326 -9.07 -2.44 0.75
CA LEU A 326 -9.14 -1.71 -0.50
C LEU A 326 -9.50 -2.66 -1.64
N LEU A 327 -10.50 -2.26 -2.43
CA LEU A 327 -10.90 -2.95 -3.63
C LEU A 327 -10.15 -2.35 -4.81
N CYS A 328 -9.43 -3.17 -5.58
CA CYS A 328 -8.80 -2.71 -6.82
C CYS A 328 -9.82 -2.63 -7.97
N ASP A 329 -10.89 -1.86 -7.79
CA ASP A 329 -12.05 -1.77 -8.68
C ASP A 329 -12.03 -0.59 -9.65
N ASP A 330 -10.98 0.24 -9.62
CA ASP A 330 -10.80 1.34 -10.58
C ASP A 330 -9.98 0.88 -11.79
N MET A 331 -10.66 0.75 -12.92
CA MET A 331 -10.07 0.28 -14.17
C MET A 331 -9.49 1.40 -15.04
N LYS A 332 -9.60 2.66 -14.60
CA LYS A 332 -9.16 3.84 -15.37
C LYS A 332 -7.96 4.53 -14.73
N ARG A 333 -7.99 4.68 -13.41
CA ARG A 333 -7.01 5.46 -12.65
C ARG A 333 -5.99 4.56 -11.93
N GLU A 334 -6.19 3.21 -12.00
CA GLU A 334 -5.35 2.22 -11.35
C GLU A 334 -5.27 0.94 -12.20
N LEU A 335 -4.33 0.05 -11.88
CA LEU A 335 -4.22 -1.31 -12.42
C LEU A 335 -5.30 -2.24 -11.84
N GLY A 336 -6.56 -1.81 -11.93
CA GLY A 336 -7.69 -2.49 -11.35
C GLY A 336 -7.90 -3.91 -11.88
N ASN A 337 -8.59 -4.73 -11.06
CA ASN A 337 -8.97 -6.10 -11.37
C ASN A 337 -10.35 -6.39 -10.78
N GLU A 338 -11.37 -6.47 -11.64
CA GLU A 338 -12.76 -6.64 -11.22
C GLU A 338 -13.00 -7.95 -10.46
N ASP A 339 -12.39 -9.07 -10.89
CA ASP A 339 -12.54 -10.36 -10.22
C ASP A 339 -11.92 -10.34 -8.83
N LYS A 340 -10.72 -9.78 -8.68
CA LYS A 340 -10.07 -9.59 -7.38
C LYS A 340 -10.94 -8.71 -6.48
N ALA A 341 -11.43 -7.58 -6.98
CA ALA A 341 -12.27 -6.65 -6.23
C ALA A 341 -13.56 -7.32 -5.74
N LYS A 342 -14.24 -8.07 -6.61
CA LYS A 342 -15.46 -8.82 -6.28
C LYS A 342 -15.20 -9.87 -5.20
N ASN A 343 -14.11 -10.64 -5.32
CA ASN A 343 -13.75 -11.66 -4.35
C ASN A 343 -13.42 -11.02 -2.98
N CYS A 344 -12.61 -9.97 -2.96
CA CYS A 344 -12.29 -9.23 -1.73
C CYS A 344 -13.56 -8.66 -1.07
N LYS A 345 -14.49 -8.10 -1.84
CA LYS A 345 -15.76 -7.60 -1.31
C LYS A 345 -16.57 -8.70 -0.65
N THR A 346 -16.69 -9.87 -1.30
CA THR A 346 -17.39 -11.03 -0.75
C THR A 346 -16.76 -11.51 0.55
N ASP A 347 -15.43 -11.53 0.61
CA ASP A 347 -14.69 -11.91 1.83
C ASP A 347 -14.85 -10.87 2.94
N CYS A 348 -14.93 -9.59 2.63
CA CYS A 348 -15.25 -8.53 3.58
C CYS A 348 -16.63 -8.75 4.20
N GLU A 349 -17.65 -8.95 3.38
CA GLU A 349 -19.02 -9.21 3.83
C GLU A 349 -19.12 -10.43 4.75
N LYS A 350 -18.40 -11.50 4.42
CA LYS A 350 -18.36 -12.74 5.21
C LYS A 350 -17.69 -12.58 6.56
N ASN A 351 -16.64 -11.74 6.65
CA ASN A 351 -15.80 -11.62 7.84
C ASN A 351 -16.06 -10.34 8.65
N GLY A 352 -16.98 -9.47 8.21
CA GLY A 352 -17.29 -8.21 8.87
C GLY A 352 -16.18 -7.15 8.72
N TRP A 353 -15.38 -7.22 7.65
CA TRP A 353 -14.42 -6.17 7.28
C TRP A 353 -15.09 -5.11 6.40
N ILE A 354 -14.55 -3.93 6.36
CA ILE A 354 -15.08 -2.81 5.59
C ILE A 354 -14.44 -2.80 4.20
N PRO A 355 -15.19 -3.07 3.13
CA PRO A 355 -14.69 -2.89 1.77
C PRO A 355 -14.61 -1.41 1.42
N VAL A 356 -13.55 -1.01 0.73
CA VAL A 356 -13.31 0.37 0.31
C VAL A 356 -13.15 0.41 -1.21
N SER A 357 -14.08 1.04 -1.91
CA SER A 357 -14.03 1.19 -3.37
C SER A 357 -13.14 2.37 -3.76
N MET A 358 -12.03 2.10 -4.44
CA MET A 358 -11.20 3.17 -5.00
C MET A 358 -11.95 3.98 -6.06
N ARG A 359 -12.80 3.33 -6.84
CA ARG A 359 -13.59 3.95 -7.92
C ARG A 359 -14.68 4.85 -7.37
N ASP A 360 -15.42 4.38 -6.36
CA ASP A 360 -16.69 5.01 -5.94
C ASP A 360 -16.54 5.89 -4.69
N GLU A 361 -15.43 5.75 -3.92
CA GLU A 361 -15.24 6.47 -2.67
C GLU A 361 -14.11 7.51 -2.71
N TRP A 362 -13.24 7.47 -3.73
CA TRP A 362 -12.11 8.39 -3.87
C TRP A 362 -12.30 9.36 -5.03
N TRP A 363 -12.11 10.64 -4.76
CA TRP A 363 -12.12 11.68 -5.78
C TRP A 363 -10.97 11.52 -6.76
N THR A 364 -9.78 11.22 -6.28
CA THR A 364 -8.59 10.88 -7.09
C THR A 364 -7.77 9.80 -6.39
N ILE A 365 -6.88 9.15 -7.13
CA ILE A 365 -5.90 8.19 -6.60
C ILE A 365 -4.52 8.85 -6.52
N TYR A 366 -4.04 9.45 -7.63
CA TYR A 366 -2.69 10.02 -7.79
C TYR A 366 -2.70 11.44 -8.37
N GLY A 367 -3.85 12.09 -8.46
CA GLY A 367 -4.08 13.30 -9.23
C GLY A 367 -4.72 13.04 -10.59
N PRO A 368 -5.25 14.08 -11.23
CA PRO A 368 -6.08 13.94 -12.43
C PRO A 368 -5.32 13.58 -13.73
N GLN A 369 -3.98 13.68 -13.71
CA GLN A 369 -3.14 13.42 -14.89
C GLN A 369 -2.70 11.97 -15.03
N VAL A 370 -2.96 11.10 -14.06
CA VAL A 370 -2.58 9.69 -14.08
C VAL A 370 -3.76 8.84 -14.57
N GLU A 371 -3.48 8.06 -15.59
CA GLU A 371 -4.47 7.15 -16.20
C GLU A 371 -3.80 5.81 -16.52
N ARG A 372 -4.63 4.77 -16.60
CA ARG A 372 -4.21 3.46 -17.06
C ARG A 372 -3.96 3.47 -18.57
N ASN A 373 -2.81 2.91 -19.01
CA ASN A 373 -2.43 2.77 -20.43
C ASN A 373 -3.20 1.64 -21.12
#